data_c42d8059a6d5e202b9b72455716b1876
#
_entry.id   c42d8059a6d5e202b9b72455716b1876
#
_cell.length_a   1.000
_cell.length_b   1.000
_cell.length_c   1.000
_cell.angle_alpha   90.00
_cell.angle_beta   90.00
_cell.angle_gamma   90.00
#
_symmetry.space_group_name_H-M   'P 1'
#
loop_
_entity.id
_entity.type
_entity.pdbx_description
1 polymer ?
#
loop_
_entity_poly.entity_id
_entity_poly.type
_entity_poly.pdbx_seq_one_letter_code
_entity_poly.pdbx_strand_id
1 'polypeptide(L)'
;MKKAELIAPCHFGLEAVLKREIIDLGYEISSVEDGRVTFYGDADAVCRANIFLRTAERILWKVGSFTARSFEELFDRTAELPWEDYIPKDGKFWVAKAASVKSKLFSPSDIQSIMKKAMVKRMQQHYGISWFQEDGASYPVRVFLMKDVVTVGIDTSGISLHKRGYREVSGKAPITETLAAALIMLTPWKKDRILVDPFCGSGTFPIEAAMMAANIAPGMNRSFTAEAWTNLIPKKLWYDGINEANDLIDDEIETDIQGYDVDGSVIKIARRNAREAGVDHLIHFQERDVSQLNHPKKYGFIITNPPYGERLEEKKDLPALYRAFGESYQRLDSWSAYMITSYEEAERYFGRKADKNRKIYNGMLKTYFYQYQGPRPPRIKK
;
A
#
# COMPACT_ATOMS: atom_id res chain seq x y z
N MET A 1 9.26 8.22 28.06
CA MET A 1 9.81 7.13 27.22
C MET A 1 10.47 7.73 26.00
N LYS A 2 11.62 7.19 25.56
CA LYS A 2 12.26 7.63 24.32
C LYS A 2 11.33 7.25 23.17
N LYS A 3 10.90 8.22 22.36
CA LYS A 3 10.06 7.94 21.19
C LYS A 3 10.82 6.99 20.28
N ALA A 4 10.23 5.83 19.95
CA ALA A 4 10.80 4.91 18.99
C ALA A 4 10.61 5.43 17.55
N GLU A 5 11.42 4.97 16.63
CA GLU A 5 11.21 5.21 15.19
C GLU A 5 10.51 4.01 14.56
N LEU A 6 9.49 4.30 13.79
CA LEU A 6 8.76 3.31 12.97
C LEU A 6 9.03 3.59 11.49
N ILE A 7 9.24 2.52 10.71
CA ILE A 7 9.49 2.62 9.27
C ILE A 7 8.26 2.10 8.54
N ALA A 8 7.73 2.90 7.64
CA ALA A 8 6.64 2.53 6.75
C ALA A 8 7.14 2.48 5.29
N PRO A 9 7.46 1.30 4.74
CA PRO A 9 7.74 1.15 3.31
C PRO A 9 6.48 1.41 2.47
N CYS A 10 6.67 2.00 1.29
CA CYS A 10 5.61 2.25 0.30
C CYS A 10 6.12 2.01 -1.12
N HIS A 11 5.24 2.10 -2.10
CA HIS A 11 5.64 2.14 -3.50
C HIS A 11 6.51 3.37 -3.79
N PHE A 12 7.59 3.14 -4.52
CA PHE A 12 8.53 4.20 -4.92
C PHE A 12 7.81 5.33 -5.69
N GLY A 13 8.05 6.57 -5.26
CA GLY A 13 7.43 7.76 -5.81
C GLY A 13 6.10 8.15 -5.14
N LEU A 14 5.66 7.40 -4.12
CA LEU A 14 4.44 7.66 -3.36
C LEU A 14 4.71 8.09 -1.91
N GLU A 15 5.96 8.34 -1.56
CA GLU A 15 6.40 8.72 -0.21
C GLU A 15 5.68 9.97 0.31
N ALA A 16 5.40 10.93 -0.59
CA ALA A 16 4.68 12.16 -0.22
C ALA A 16 3.22 11.91 0.19
N VAL A 17 2.58 10.86 -0.39
CA VAL A 17 1.21 10.45 -0.02
C VAL A 17 1.23 9.83 1.36
N LEU A 18 2.10 8.84 1.57
CA LEU A 18 2.26 8.17 2.86
C LEU A 18 2.66 9.14 3.96
N LYS A 19 3.60 10.08 3.68
CA LYS A 19 3.98 11.13 4.62
C LYS A 19 2.77 11.93 5.11
N ARG A 20 1.86 12.29 4.20
CA ARG A 20 0.64 13.02 4.55
C ARG A 20 -0.26 12.18 5.46
N GLU A 21 -0.50 10.91 5.13
CA GLU A 21 -1.30 10.02 5.99
C GLU A 21 -0.73 9.92 7.41
N ILE A 22 0.60 9.79 7.55
CA ILE A 22 1.26 9.71 8.85
C ILE A 22 1.09 11.02 9.65
N ILE A 23 1.21 12.18 9.00
CA ILE A 23 0.98 13.48 9.62
C ILE A 23 -0.49 13.65 10.02
N ASP A 24 -1.42 13.28 9.16
CA ASP A 24 -2.88 13.35 9.40
C ASP A 24 -3.28 12.41 10.56
N LEU A 25 -2.56 11.30 10.74
CA LEU A 25 -2.73 10.38 11.88
C LEU A 25 -2.11 10.93 13.19
N GLY A 26 -1.41 12.07 13.14
CA GLY A 26 -0.89 12.79 14.29
C GLY A 26 0.59 12.52 14.62
N TYR A 27 1.35 11.85 13.74
CA TYR A 27 2.74 11.50 14.00
C TYR A 27 3.75 12.43 13.32
N GLU A 28 4.87 12.66 13.98
CA GLU A 28 5.98 13.46 13.50
C GLU A 28 6.91 12.63 12.60
N ILE A 29 7.29 13.18 11.45
CA ILE A 29 8.19 12.54 10.51
C ILE A 29 9.65 12.68 10.96
N SER A 30 10.37 11.55 11.01
CA SER A 30 11.82 11.50 11.24
C SER A 30 12.60 11.68 9.94
N SER A 31 12.26 10.88 8.91
CA SER A 31 12.92 10.96 7.59
C SER A 31 12.02 10.47 6.47
N VAL A 32 12.32 10.93 5.25
CA VAL A 32 11.71 10.44 4.01
C VAL A 32 12.84 9.99 3.09
N GLU A 33 12.78 8.74 2.67
CA GLU A 33 13.74 8.14 1.76
C GLU A 33 13.00 7.43 0.62
N ASP A 34 13.71 7.10 -0.44
CA ASP A 34 13.14 6.39 -1.57
C ASP A 34 12.45 5.08 -1.11
N GLY A 35 11.13 5.00 -1.33
CA GLY A 35 10.29 3.85 -1.01
C GLY A 35 9.95 3.67 0.47
N ARG A 36 10.21 4.66 1.35
CA ARG A 36 9.84 4.58 2.77
C ARG A 36 9.75 5.92 3.46
N VAL A 37 8.94 5.96 4.50
CA VAL A 37 8.84 7.09 5.45
C VAL A 37 9.12 6.56 6.85
N THR A 38 9.98 7.25 7.59
CA THR A 38 10.25 6.96 9.01
C THR A 38 9.64 8.05 9.87
N PHE A 39 8.97 7.67 10.95
CA PHE A 39 8.26 8.57 11.84
C PHE A 39 8.44 8.17 13.32
N TYR A 40 8.21 9.10 14.23
CA TYR A 40 8.29 8.85 15.66
C TYR A 40 6.95 8.32 16.19
N GLY A 41 7.02 7.25 17.00
CA GLY A 41 5.85 6.67 17.64
C GLY A 41 6.20 5.76 18.80
N ASP A 42 5.19 5.19 19.42
CA ASP A 42 5.28 4.23 20.51
C ASP A 42 4.49 2.96 20.17
N ALA A 43 4.17 2.14 21.15
CA ALA A 43 3.37 0.93 20.96
C ALA A 43 1.96 1.22 20.40
N ASP A 44 1.34 2.32 20.80
CA ASP A 44 0.05 2.77 20.26
C ASP A 44 0.19 3.13 18.77
N ALA A 45 1.25 3.85 18.41
CA ALA A 45 1.53 4.21 17.03
C ALA A 45 1.73 2.98 16.12
N VAL A 46 2.30 1.88 16.64
CA VAL A 46 2.38 0.62 15.89
C VAL A 46 0.98 0.09 15.58
N CYS A 47 0.08 0.05 16.55
CA CYS A 47 -1.29 -0.41 16.36
C CYS A 47 -2.03 0.47 15.35
N ARG A 48 -2.08 1.78 15.59
CA ARG A 48 -2.79 2.73 14.73
C ARG A 48 -2.22 2.79 13.31
N ALA A 49 -0.91 2.76 13.14
CA ALA A 49 -0.30 2.78 11.82
C ALA A 49 -0.65 1.52 10.99
N ASN A 50 -0.68 0.34 11.60
CA ASN A 50 -1.11 -0.90 10.94
C ASN A 50 -2.61 -0.89 10.58
N ILE A 51 -3.45 -0.28 11.41
CA ILE A 51 -4.91 -0.23 11.20
C ILE A 51 -5.28 0.83 10.16
N PHE A 52 -4.71 2.04 10.23
CA PHE A 52 -5.20 3.20 9.50
C PHE A 52 -4.46 3.53 8.21
N LEU A 53 -3.14 3.22 8.09
CA LEU A 53 -2.38 3.62 6.91
C LEU A 53 -2.77 2.82 5.66
N ARG A 54 -3.27 3.54 4.65
CA ARG A 54 -3.77 2.96 3.40
C ARG A 54 -2.66 2.65 2.40
N THR A 55 -1.59 3.45 2.43
CA THR A 55 -0.54 3.42 1.40
C THR A 55 0.78 2.79 1.87
N ALA A 56 0.88 2.46 3.15
CA ALA A 56 2.00 1.69 3.70
C ALA A 56 1.91 0.20 3.29
N GLU A 57 3.03 -0.38 2.90
CA GLU A 57 3.13 -1.83 2.62
C GLU A 57 3.29 -2.65 3.91
N ARG A 58 3.90 -2.06 4.93
CA ARG A 58 4.18 -2.63 6.25
C ARG A 58 4.48 -1.52 7.25
N ILE A 59 4.48 -1.91 8.53
CA ILE A 59 5.02 -1.10 9.61
C ILE A 59 6.14 -1.90 10.28
N LEU A 60 7.33 -1.31 10.38
CA LEU A 60 8.48 -1.94 11.02
C LEU A 60 8.88 -1.13 12.25
N TRP A 61 9.12 -1.82 13.34
CA TRP A 61 9.74 -1.20 14.52
C TRP A 61 11.25 -1.12 14.28
N LYS A 62 11.80 0.08 14.16
CA LYS A 62 13.22 0.30 13.87
C LYS A 62 14.05 -0.10 15.08
N VAL A 63 14.99 -1.04 14.89
CA VAL A 63 15.95 -1.46 15.91
C VAL A 63 17.20 -0.60 15.89
N GLY A 64 17.67 -0.24 14.69
CA GLY A 64 18.84 0.60 14.54
C GLY A 64 19.26 0.84 13.10
N SER A 65 20.32 1.65 12.95
CA SER A 65 20.96 1.89 11.65
C SER A 65 22.46 2.11 11.87
N PHE A 66 23.28 1.55 10.97
CA PHE A 66 24.73 1.63 11.03
C PHE A 66 25.35 1.46 9.63
N THR A 67 26.62 1.78 9.47
CA THR A 67 27.37 1.53 8.23
C THR A 67 28.06 0.18 8.30
N ALA A 68 28.00 -0.62 7.21
CA ALA A 68 28.77 -1.85 7.05
C ALA A 68 29.21 -2.03 5.59
N ARG A 69 30.52 -2.25 5.41
CA ARG A 69 31.15 -2.44 4.10
C ARG A 69 31.80 -3.82 3.94
N SER A 70 31.85 -4.59 5.01
CA SER A 70 32.27 -5.98 5.03
C SER A 70 31.30 -6.84 5.85
N PHE A 71 31.39 -8.15 5.69
CA PHE A 71 30.55 -9.07 6.46
C PHE A 71 30.94 -9.12 7.95
N GLU A 72 32.20 -8.85 8.27
CA GLU A 72 32.68 -8.70 9.66
C GLU A 72 32.03 -7.47 10.32
N GLU A 73 32.08 -6.31 9.65
CA GLU A 73 31.41 -5.10 10.13
C GLU A 73 29.90 -5.32 10.28
N LEU A 74 29.26 -5.99 9.31
CA LEU A 74 27.84 -6.31 9.38
C LEU A 74 27.52 -7.17 10.60
N PHE A 75 28.35 -8.20 10.87
CA PHE A 75 28.17 -9.09 12.01
C PHE A 75 28.34 -8.34 13.34
N ASP A 76 29.44 -7.62 13.51
CA ASP A 76 29.75 -6.94 14.78
C ASP A 76 28.72 -5.86 15.09
N ARG A 77 28.39 -5.00 14.13
CA ARG A 77 27.37 -3.95 14.32
C ARG A 77 25.97 -4.52 14.56
N THR A 78 25.61 -5.63 13.94
CA THR A 78 24.35 -6.32 14.21
C THR A 78 24.32 -6.89 15.63
N ALA A 79 25.43 -7.44 16.13
CA ALA A 79 25.53 -7.95 17.49
C ALA A 79 25.51 -6.84 18.57
N GLU A 80 25.87 -5.61 18.23
CA GLU A 80 25.77 -4.45 19.13
C GLU A 80 24.31 -3.96 19.34
N LEU A 81 23.37 -4.32 18.45
CA LEU A 81 21.98 -3.91 18.59
C LEU A 81 21.29 -4.58 19.78
N PRO A 82 20.38 -3.87 20.49
CA PRO A 82 19.76 -4.37 21.72
C PRO A 82 18.56 -5.28 21.38
N TRP A 83 18.82 -6.45 20.82
CA TRP A 83 17.78 -7.39 20.38
C TRP A 83 16.90 -7.87 21.52
N GLU A 84 17.47 -8.02 22.71
CA GLU A 84 16.80 -8.42 23.95
C GLU A 84 15.73 -7.45 24.42
N ASP A 85 15.80 -6.18 24.03
CA ASP A 85 14.78 -5.18 24.34
C ASP A 85 13.47 -5.45 23.58
N TYR A 86 13.55 -6.19 22.47
CA TYR A 86 12.41 -6.48 21.57
C TYR A 86 12.00 -7.95 21.64
N ILE A 87 12.95 -8.87 21.63
CA ILE A 87 12.73 -10.31 21.43
C ILE A 87 12.94 -11.05 22.75
N PRO A 88 11.89 -11.65 23.33
CA PRO A 88 12.00 -12.44 24.54
C PRO A 88 12.75 -13.77 24.27
N LYS A 89 13.14 -14.45 25.35
CA LYS A 89 13.94 -15.67 25.31
C LYS A 89 13.35 -16.80 24.45
N ASP A 90 12.02 -16.92 24.41
CA ASP A 90 11.24 -17.91 23.65
C ASP A 90 10.86 -17.41 22.25
N GLY A 91 11.13 -16.14 21.92
CA GLY A 91 10.75 -15.53 20.66
C GLY A 91 11.39 -16.20 19.45
N LYS A 92 10.59 -16.45 18.41
CA LYS A 92 11.05 -16.96 17.12
C LYS A 92 11.49 -15.79 16.23
N PHE A 93 12.77 -15.73 15.89
CA PHE A 93 13.33 -14.61 15.13
C PHE A 93 14.17 -15.06 13.94
N TRP A 94 14.07 -14.33 12.86
CA TRP A 94 14.86 -14.56 11.62
C TRP A 94 14.90 -13.29 10.77
N VAL A 95 15.87 -13.21 9.85
CA VAL A 95 15.91 -12.14 8.85
C VAL A 95 15.05 -12.57 7.67
N ALA A 96 13.81 -12.05 7.62
CA ALA A 96 12.81 -12.44 6.64
C ALA A 96 13.09 -11.88 5.23
N LYS A 97 13.72 -10.70 5.16
CA LYS A 97 14.10 -10.07 3.91
C LYS A 97 15.29 -9.13 4.10
N ALA A 98 16.23 -9.20 3.18
CA ALA A 98 17.26 -8.19 2.98
C ALA A 98 17.15 -7.61 1.58
N ALA A 99 17.36 -6.29 1.45
CA ALA A 99 17.43 -5.60 0.18
C ALA A 99 18.71 -4.75 0.18
N SER A 100 19.50 -4.83 -0.88
CA SER A 100 20.73 -4.06 -1.01
C SER A 100 20.74 -3.28 -2.32
N VAL A 101 21.00 -1.98 -2.22
CA VAL A 101 21.04 -1.06 -3.35
C VAL A 101 22.30 -0.20 -3.25
N LYS A 102 23.12 -0.18 -4.29
CA LYS A 102 24.35 0.63 -4.36
C LYS A 102 25.28 0.47 -3.16
N SER A 103 25.42 -0.76 -2.64
CA SER A 103 26.21 -1.11 -1.46
C SER A 103 27.24 -2.17 -1.81
N LYS A 104 28.32 -2.26 -1.03
CA LYS A 104 29.38 -3.27 -1.22
C LYS A 104 28.86 -4.68 -0.91
N LEU A 105 28.03 -4.83 0.09
CA LEU A 105 27.34 -6.07 0.41
C LEU A 105 26.07 -6.16 -0.43
N PHE A 106 26.06 -7.05 -1.43
CA PHE A 106 24.99 -7.14 -2.41
C PHE A 106 24.16 -8.43 -2.40
N SER A 107 24.67 -9.49 -1.72
CA SER A 107 23.98 -10.78 -1.61
C SER A 107 22.95 -10.78 -0.48
N PRO A 108 21.63 -10.78 -0.77
CA PRO A 108 20.59 -10.81 0.27
C PRO A 108 20.68 -12.03 1.18
N SER A 109 20.97 -13.22 0.62
CA SER A 109 21.09 -14.48 1.38
C SER A 109 22.23 -14.46 2.39
N ASP A 110 23.41 -13.91 1.99
CA ASP A 110 24.56 -13.82 2.88
C ASP A 110 24.30 -12.80 3.99
N ILE A 111 23.72 -11.64 3.65
CA ILE A 111 23.30 -10.64 4.64
C ILE A 111 22.36 -11.27 5.66
N GLN A 112 21.33 -12.00 5.23
CA GLN A 112 20.37 -12.67 6.11
C GLN A 112 21.05 -13.67 7.02
N SER A 113 21.93 -14.51 6.47
CA SER A 113 22.63 -15.55 7.23
C SER A 113 23.58 -14.96 8.29
N ILE A 114 24.36 -13.96 7.92
CA ILE A 114 25.32 -13.31 8.82
C ILE A 114 24.62 -12.55 9.93
N MET A 115 23.58 -11.79 9.61
CA MET A 115 22.81 -11.07 10.61
C MET A 115 22.09 -12.02 11.57
N LYS A 116 21.49 -13.13 11.09
CA LYS A 116 20.88 -14.14 11.99
C LYS A 116 21.91 -14.69 12.97
N LYS A 117 23.16 -15.02 12.51
CA LYS A 117 24.24 -15.49 13.40
C LYS A 117 24.62 -14.45 14.44
N ALA A 118 24.71 -13.16 14.05
CA ALA A 118 25.03 -12.07 14.97
C ALA A 118 23.93 -11.87 16.03
N MET A 119 22.65 -11.91 15.62
CA MET A 119 21.51 -11.87 16.54
C MET A 119 21.56 -13.02 17.54
N VAL A 120 21.78 -14.26 17.08
CA VAL A 120 21.89 -15.44 17.94
C VAL A 120 23.01 -15.25 18.96
N LYS A 121 24.20 -14.80 18.52
CA LYS A 121 25.33 -14.55 19.42
C LYS A 121 24.99 -13.54 20.52
N ARG A 122 24.38 -12.40 20.16
CA ARG A 122 23.96 -11.38 21.12
C ARG A 122 22.94 -11.92 22.11
N MET A 123 21.92 -12.59 21.63
CA MET A 123 20.84 -13.15 22.45
C MET A 123 21.35 -14.26 23.38
N GLN A 124 22.28 -15.14 22.91
CA GLN A 124 22.93 -16.15 23.74
C GLN A 124 23.72 -15.52 24.90
N GLN A 125 24.45 -14.45 24.61
CA GLN A 125 25.21 -13.74 25.64
C GLN A 125 24.30 -13.09 26.68
N HIS A 126 23.20 -12.47 26.24
CA HIS A 126 22.25 -11.78 27.13
C HIS A 126 21.49 -12.78 28.00
N TYR A 127 20.93 -13.85 27.43
CA TYR A 127 20.06 -14.79 28.12
C TYR A 127 20.85 -15.95 28.81
N GLY A 128 22.15 -16.07 28.59
CA GLY A 128 22.98 -17.13 29.17
C GLY A 128 22.60 -18.54 28.69
N ILE A 129 22.13 -18.67 27.44
CA ILE A 129 21.67 -19.96 26.86
C ILE A 129 22.40 -20.24 25.55
N SER A 130 22.55 -21.53 25.23
CA SER A 130 23.17 -21.99 23.99
C SER A 130 22.15 -22.33 22.87
N TRP A 131 20.90 -22.52 23.24
CA TRP A 131 19.83 -22.93 22.33
C TRP A 131 18.54 -22.17 22.59
N PHE A 132 17.85 -21.72 21.52
CA PHE A 132 16.54 -21.09 21.57
C PHE A 132 15.46 -22.08 21.12
N GLN A 133 14.39 -22.23 21.90
CA GLN A 133 13.26 -23.08 21.55
C GLN A 133 12.47 -22.54 20.36
N GLU A 134 12.42 -21.20 20.22
CA GLU A 134 11.70 -20.49 19.16
C GLU A 134 10.22 -20.92 19.04
N ASP A 135 9.57 -21.21 20.18
CA ASP A 135 8.17 -21.66 20.30
C ASP A 135 7.20 -20.53 20.69
N GLY A 136 7.72 -19.35 20.97
CA GLY A 136 6.95 -18.14 21.26
C GLY A 136 6.52 -17.34 20.02
N ALA A 137 6.26 -16.05 20.23
CA ALA A 137 5.85 -15.14 19.18
C ALA A 137 6.91 -14.95 18.09
N SER A 138 6.48 -14.66 16.87
CA SER A 138 7.36 -14.46 15.70
C SER A 138 7.83 -13.02 15.59
N TYR A 139 9.15 -12.83 15.38
CA TYR A 139 9.82 -11.54 15.21
C TYR A 139 10.59 -11.49 13.88
N PRO A 140 9.91 -11.34 12.74
CA PRO A 140 10.57 -11.30 11.44
C PRO A 140 11.30 -9.97 11.26
N VAL A 141 12.60 -10.03 10.93
CA VAL A 141 13.45 -8.85 10.74
C VAL A 141 13.56 -8.53 9.26
N ARG A 142 13.49 -7.25 8.93
CA ARG A 142 13.75 -6.72 7.59
C ARG A 142 14.92 -5.77 7.59
N VAL A 143 15.72 -5.87 6.55
CA VAL A 143 16.99 -5.17 6.43
C VAL A 143 17.02 -4.41 5.09
N PHE A 144 17.37 -3.15 5.15
CA PHE A 144 17.59 -2.31 4.00
C PHE A 144 19.05 -1.83 4.01
N LEU A 145 19.80 -2.19 2.97
CA LEU A 145 21.11 -1.61 2.70
C LEU A 145 21.00 -0.61 1.57
N MET A 146 21.40 0.61 1.84
CA MET A 146 21.48 1.64 0.82
C MET A 146 22.77 2.45 1.00
N LYS A 147 23.64 2.44 -0.01
CA LYS A 147 24.94 3.13 0.02
C LYS A 147 25.75 2.78 1.28
N ASP A 148 25.85 1.48 1.58
CA ASP A 148 26.54 0.88 2.73
C ASP A 148 25.89 1.20 4.10
N VAL A 149 24.76 1.92 4.16
CA VAL A 149 24.00 2.13 5.39
C VAL A 149 22.97 1.02 5.54
N VAL A 150 23.07 0.31 6.64
CA VAL A 150 22.15 -0.76 7.05
C VAL A 150 21.07 -0.16 7.95
N THR A 151 19.80 -0.35 7.60
CA THR A 151 18.67 -0.02 8.45
C THR A 151 17.91 -1.29 8.78
N VAL A 152 17.65 -1.50 10.06
CA VAL A 152 17.07 -2.75 10.58
C VAL A 152 15.76 -2.46 11.28
N GLY A 153 14.73 -3.22 10.95
CA GLY A 153 13.41 -3.13 11.61
C GLY A 153 12.76 -4.50 11.78
N ILE A 154 11.98 -4.66 12.85
CA ILE A 154 11.16 -5.85 13.11
C ILE A 154 9.78 -5.62 12.50
N ASP A 155 9.30 -6.56 11.69
CA ASP A 155 8.04 -6.47 10.95
C ASP A 155 6.84 -6.69 11.88
N THR A 156 6.11 -5.62 12.17
CA THR A 156 4.93 -5.65 13.04
C THR A 156 3.68 -6.14 12.31
N SER A 157 3.64 -5.98 11.00
CA SER A 157 2.46 -6.26 10.16
C SER A 157 2.28 -7.74 9.83
N GLY A 158 3.37 -8.46 9.56
CA GLY A 158 3.34 -9.87 9.11
C GLY A 158 2.96 -10.01 7.64
N ILE A 159 1.71 -10.31 7.33
CA ILE A 159 1.20 -10.28 5.97
C ILE A 159 1.19 -8.84 5.46
N SER A 160 1.58 -8.60 4.20
CA SER A 160 1.64 -7.25 3.63
C SER A 160 0.31 -6.50 3.74
N LEU A 161 0.34 -5.18 4.04
CA LEU A 161 -0.84 -4.38 4.31
C LEU A 161 -1.78 -4.21 3.10
N HIS A 162 -1.29 -4.43 1.86
CA HIS A 162 -2.18 -4.48 0.71
C HIS A 162 -3.20 -5.63 0.81
N LYS A 163 -2.92 -6.71 1.54
CA LYS A 163 -3.88 -7.78 1.82
C LYS A 163 -4.89 -7.31 2.88
N ARG A 164 -5.92 -6.55 2.45
CA ARG A 164 -6.96 -5.99 3.33
C ARG A 164 -7.86 -7.05 3.97
N GLY A 165 -7.95 -8.24 3.36
CA GLY A 165 -8.83 -9.32 3.78
C GLY A 165 -10.05 -9.52 2.87
N TYR A 166 -10.48 -8.51 2.11
CA TYR A 166 -11.67 -8.61 1.27
C TYR A 166 -11.46 -9.35 -0.06
N ARG A 167 -10.22 -9.50 -0.53
CA ARG A 167 -9.94 -10.17 -1.81
C ARG A 167 -9.64 -11.64 -1.60
N GLU A 168 -10.60 -12.51 -1.81
CA GLU A 168 -10.40 -13.96 -1.79
C GLU A 168 -9.91 -14.51 -3.13
N VAL A 169 -10.44 -13.97 -4.23
CA VAL A 169 -10.07 -14.37 -5.58
C VAL A 169 -9.51 -13.17 -6.32
N SER A 170 -8.30 -13.28 -6.82
CA SER A 170 -7.70 -12.29 -7.71
C SER A 170 -7.79 -12.77 -9.15
N GLY A 171 -8.20 -11.88 -10.06
CA GLY A 171 -7.97 -12.04 -11.48
C GLY A 171 -6.48 -12.02 -11.82
N LYS A 172 -6.12 -12.01 -13.09
CA LYS A 172 -4.73 -11.90 -13.55
C LYS A 172 -4.16 -10.55 -13.12
N ALA A 173 -3.07 -10.57 -12.32
CA ALA A 173 -2.26 -9.41 -11.92
C ALA A 173 -3.01 -8.11 -11.58
N PRO A 174 -3.94 -8.10 -10.61
CA PRO A 174 -4.63 -6.89 -10.23
C PRO A 174 -3.66 -5.90 -9.58
N ILE A 175 -3.97 -4.61 -9.71
CA ILE A 175 -3.28 -3.56 -8.94
C ILE A 175 -3.41 -3.85 -7.44
N THR A 176 -2.32 -3.61 -6.67
CA THR A 176 -2.39 -3.77 -5.22
C THR A 176 -3.25 -2.68 -4.58
N GLU A 177 -3.91 -3.01 -3.48
CA GLU A 177 -4.81 -2.11 -2.77
C GLU A 177 -4.11 -0.86 -2.26
N THR A 178 -2.88 -1.01 -1.76
CA THR A 178 -2.03 0.13 -1.32
C THR A 178 -1.68 1.08 -2.46
N LEU A 179 -1.39 0.54 -3.65
CA LEU A 179 -1.14 1.35 -4.84
C LEU A 179 -2.43 2.04 -5.31
N ALA A 180 -3.55 1.31 -5.40
CA ALA A 180 -4.83 1.89 -5.79
C ALA A 180 -5.26 3.03 -4.86
N ALA A 181 -5.15 2.82 -3.54
CA ALA A 181 -5.41 3.84 -2.53
C ALA A 181 -4.54 5.09 -2.75
N ALA A 182 -3.24 4.91 -2.95
CA ALA A 182 -2.31 6.02 -3.17
C ALA A 182 -2.63 6.79 -4.46
N LEU A 183 -3.04 6.10 -5.53
CA LEU A 183 -3.42 6.75 -6.78
C LEU A 183 -4.72 7.55 -6.63
N ILE A 184 -5.72 7.06 -5.90
CA ILE A 184 -6.93 7.82 -5.57
C ILE A 184 -6.54 9.08 -4.79
N MET A 185 -5.70 8.96 -3.75
CA MET A 185 -5.23 10.09 -2.93
C MET A 185 -4.39 11.11 -3.69
N LEU A 186 -3.78 10.75 -4.82
CA LEU A 186 -3.09 11.68 -5.72
C LEU A 186 -4.04 12.50 -6.60
N THR A 187 -5.31 12.12 -6.68
CA THR A 187 -6.33 12.87 -7.42
C THR A 187 -7.03 13.88 -6.51
N PRO A 188 -7.69 14.90 -7.06
CA PRO A 188 -8.54 15.79 -6.28
C PRO A 188 -9.95 15.22 -6.04
N TRP A 189 -10.18 13.93 -6.28
CA TRP A 189 -11.47 13.28 -5.99
C TRP A 189 -11.83 13.38 -4.51
N LYS A 190 -13.12 13.56 -4.25
CA LYS A 190 -13.72 13.55 -2.91
C LYS A 190 -15.03 12.79 -2.94
N LYS A 191 -15.49 12.31 -1.81
CA LYS A 191 -16.67 11.47 -1.63
C LYS A 191 -17.98 12.05 -2.17
N ASP A 192 -18.09 13.37 -2.31
CA ASP A 192 -19.23 14.08 -2.88
C ASP A 192 -19.24 14.11 -4.43
N ARG A 193 -18.24 13.50 -5.07
CA ARG A 193 -18.07 13.51 -6.52
C ARG A 193 -18.14 12.10 -7.08
N ILE A 194 -18.81 11.95 -8.21
CA ILE A 194 -18.85 10.66 -8.89
C ILE A 194 -17.45 10.18 -9.29
N LEU A 195 -17.18 8.88 -9.05
CA LEU A 195 -16.00 8.18 -9.51
C LEU A 195 -16.43 6.97 -10.35
N VAL A 196 -15.80 6.79 -11.51
CA VAL A 196 -16.03 5.64 -12.39
C VAL A 196 -14.71 4.97 -12.70
N ASP A 197 -14.66 3.65 -12.56
CA ASP A 197 -13.60 2.80 -13.11
C ASP A 197 -14.16 1.95 -14.25
N PRO A 198 -13.91 2.30 -15.54
CA PRO A 198 -14.45 1.58 -16.69
C PRO A 198 -13.70 0.29 -17.04
N PHE A 199 -12.66 -0.07 -16.29
CA PHE A 199 -11.89 -1.31 -16.40
C PHE A 199 -11.66 -1.89 -15.00
N CYS A 200 -12.74 -2.00 -14.20
CA CYS A 200 -12.64 -2.21 -12.76
C CYS A 200 -12.09 -3.59 -12.36
N GLY A 201 -12.11 -4.56 -13.27
CA GLY A 201 -11.65 -5.90 -12.96
C GLY A 201 -12.32 -6.44 -11.69
N SER A 202 -11.53 -6.87 -10.72
CA SER A 202 -12.01 -7.35 -9.42
C SER A 202 -12.48 -6.25 -8.45
N GLY A 203 -12.57 -4.99 -8.90
CA GLY A 203 -13.16 -3.87 -8.17
C GLY A 203 -12.20 -3.08 -7.27
N THR A 204 -10.88 -3.18 -7.43
CA THR A 204 -9.92 -2.59 -6.48
C THR A 204 -10.09 -1.08 -6.31
N PHE A 205 -10.13 -0.29 -7.38
CA PHE A 205 -10.33 1.17 -7.28
C PHE A 205 -11.68 1.56 -6.67
N PRO A 206 -12.81 1.01 -7.15
CA PRO A 206 -14.11 1.30 -6.56
C PRO A 206 -14.19 0.94 -5.07
N ILE A 207 -13.64 -0.22 -4.66
CA ILE A 207 -13.66 -0.66 -3.27
C ILE A 207 -12.80 0.25 -2.38
N GLU A 208 -11.54 0.53 -2.76
CA GLU A 208 -10.68 1.43 -1.99
C GLU A 208 -11.27 2.85 -1.90
N ALA A 209 -11.92 3.34 -2.98
CA ALA A 209 -12.61 4.63 -2.97
C ALA A 209 -13.81 4.63 -2.00
N ALA A 210 -14.62 3.57 -2.00
CA ALA A 210 -15.76 3.43 -1.10
C ALA A 210 -15.33 3.33 0.36
N MET A 211 -14.28 2.54 0.65
CA MET A 211 -13.69 2.49 2.01
C MET A 211 -13.16 3.86 2.46
N MET A 212 -12.56 4.65 1.54
CA MET A 212 -12.13 6.01 1.87
C MET A 212 -13.32 6.94 2.11
N ALA A 213 -14.37 6.84 1.29
CA ALA A 213 -15.58 7.66 1.43
C ALA A 213 -16.29 7.41 2.77
N ALA A 214 -16.43 6.14 3.16
CA ALA A 214 -17.03 5.71 4.42
C ALA A 214 -16.05 5.77 5.60
N ASN A 215 -14.82 6.23 5.41
CA ASN A 215 -13.77 6.29 6.42
C ASN A 215 -13.46 4.95 7.11
N ILE A 216 -13.65 3.84 6.41
CA ILE A 216 -13.34 2.49 6.90
C ILE A 216 -11.82 2.32 6.88
N ALA A 217 -11.20 2.02 8.02
CA ALA A 217 -9.76 1.81 8.11
C ALA A 217 -9.34 0.49 7.44
N PRO A 218 -8.26 0.46 6.65
CA PRO A 218 -7.91 -0.70 5.80
C PRO A 218 -7.44 -1.93 6.59
N GLY A 219 -7.05 -1.75 7.86
CA GLY A 219 -6.53 -2.82 8.72
C GLY A 219 -7.56 -3.46 9.65
N MET A 220 -8.84 -3.06 9.60
CA MET A 220 -9.85 -3.52 10.56
C MET A 220 -10.16 -5.01 10.48
N ASN A 221 -10.12 -5.61 9.28
CA ASN A 221 -10.55 -6.98 9.01
C ASN A 221 -9.37 -7.95 8.83
N ARG A 222 -8.29 -7.74 9.57
CA ARG A 222 -7.10 -8.59 9.51
C ARG A 222 -6.35 -8.61 10.84
N SER A 223 -5.46 -9.58 11.01
CA SER A 223 -4.54 -9.67 12.14
C SER A 223 -3.13 -9.18 11.78
N PHE A 224 -2.34 -8.88 12.80
CA PHE A 224 -0.96 -8.41 12.69
C PHE A 224 -0.02 -9.28 13.55
N THR A 225 1.21 -9.49 13.07
CA THR A 225 2.20 -10.29 13.80
C THR A 225 2.47 -9.74 15.20
N ALA A 226 2.48 -8.42 15.34
CA ALA A 226 2.78 -7.76 16.62
C ALA A 226 1.65 -7.84 17.66
N GLU A 227 0.47 -8.35 17.33
CA GLU A 227 -0.58 -8.64 18.33
C GLU A 227 -0.13 -9.69 19.36
N ALA A 228 0.80 -10.57 18.96
CA ALA A 228 1.39 -11.56 19.85
C ALA A 228 2.52 -11.00 20.72
N TRP A 229 2.99 -9.76 20.52
CA TRP A 229 4.14 -9.17 21.25
C TRP A 229 3.70 -8.50 22.54
N THR A 230 3.12 -9.26 23.45
CA THR A 230 2.56 -8.74 24.71
C THR A 230 3.60 -8.13 25.66
N ASN A 231 4.88 -8.43 25.46
CA ASN A 231 6.01 -7.81 26.14
C ASN A 231 6.27 -6.35 25.69
N LEU A 232 5.87 -5.98 24.46
CA LEU A 232 6.09 -4.64 23.89
C LEU A 232 4.78 -3.85 23.72
N ILE A 233 3.71 -4.54 23.34
CA ILE A 233 2.43 -3.94 22.95
C ILE A 233 1.32 -4.58 23.75
N PRO A 234 0.77 -3.88 24.76
CA PRO A 234 -0.41 -4.35 25.50
C PRO A 234 -1.59 -4.59 24.54
N LYS A 235 -2.29 -5.72 24.70
CA LYS A 235 -3.47 -6.07 23.87
C LYS A 235 -4.52 -4.96 23.85
N LYS A 236 -4.65 -4.20 24.94
CA LYS A 236 -5.58 -3.08 25.04
C LYS A 236 -5.38 -2.05 23.92
N LEU A 237 -4.14 -1.78 23.49
CA LEU A 237 -3.86 -0.78 22.43
C LEU A 237 -4.41 -1.22 21.07
N TRP A 238 -4.41 -2.52 20.77
CA TRP A 238 -5.05 -3.06 19.57
C TRP A 238 -6.58 -2.90 19.64
N TYR A 239 -7.20 -3.19 20.80
CA TYR A 239 -8.63 -2.97 20.98
C TYR A 239 -9.01 -1.49 20.88
N ASP A 240 -8.24 -0.62 21.51
CA ASP A 240 -8.46 0.83 21.46
C ASP A 240 -8.37 1.34 20.00
N GLY A 241 -7.38 0.90 19.23
CA GLY A 241 -7.22 1.27 17.82
C GLY A 241 -8.36 0.75 16.92
N ILE A 242 -8.86 -0.47 17.16
CA ILE A 242 -10.02 -1.01 16.42
C ILE A 242 -11.31 -0.25 16.83
N ASN A 243 -11.50 0.07 18.10
CA ASN A 243 -12.65 0.86 18.55
C ASN A 243 -12.61 2.27 17.93
N GLU A 244 -11.45 2.95 17.95
CA GLU A 244 -11.25 4.23 17.25
C GLU A 244 -11.65 4.11 15.77
N ALA A 245 -11.22 3.04 15.09
CA ALA A 245 -11.53 2.82 13.69
C ALA A 245 -13.04 2.60 13.45
N ASN A 246 -13.73 1.87 14.35
CA ASN A 246 -15.17 1.70 14.27
C ASN A 246 -15.93 3.00 14.49
N ASP A 247 -15.53 3.80 15.49
CA ASP A 247 -16.18 5.08 15.83
C ASP A 247 -16.04 6.12 14.70
N LEU A 248 -15.05 5.96 13.82
CA LEU A 248 -14.78 6.86 12.70
C LEU A 248 -15.53 6.48 11.42
N ILE A 249 -16.21 5.34 11.36
CA ILE A 249 -16.97 4.92 10.18
C ILE A 249 -18.14 5.89 9.96
N ASP A 250 -18.33 6.31 8.72
CA ASP A 250 -19.46 7.14 8.28
C ASP A 250 -20.50 6.21 7.62
N ASP A 251 -21.40 5.67 8.41
CA ASP A 251 -22.44 4.74 7.95
C ASP A 251 -23.56 5.41 7.15
N GLU A 252 -23.68 6.75 7.26
CA GLU A 252 -24.70 7.53 6.56
C GLU A 252 -24.17 8.14 5.26
N ILE A 253 -22.97 7.78 4.83
CA ILE A 253 -22.35 8.36 3.64
C ILE A 253 -23.14 8.06 2.36
N GLU A 254 -23.47 9.10 1.61
CA GLU A 254 -23.92 8.99 0.25
C GLU A 254 -22.78 9.29 -0.72
N THR A 255 -22.53 8.38 -1.64
CA THR A 255 -21.49 8.53 -2.66
C THR A 255 -21.94 7.90 -3.98
N ASP A 256 -21.30 8.28 -5.08
CA ASP A 256 -21.59 7.72 -6.40
C ASP A 256 -20.28 7.14 -6.96
N ILE A 257 -20.11 5.85 -6.71
CA ILE A 257 -18.94 5.10 -7.17
C ILE A 257 -19.42 3.98 -8.09
N GLN A 258 -18.84 3.89 -9.27
CA GLN A 258 -19.26 2.94 -10.30
C GLN A 258 -18.05 2.18 -10.84
N GLY A 259 -18.21 0.88 -11.02
CA GLY A 259 -17.22 -0.01 -11.62
C GLY A 259 -17.80 -0.74 -12.83
N TYR A 260 -17.12 -0.66 -13.97
CA TYR A 260 -17.53 -1.35 -15.19
C TYR A 260 -16.40 -2.26 -15.68
N ASP A 261 -16.79 -3.35 -16.29
CA ASP A 261 -15.90 -4.23 -17.03
C ASP A 261 -16.71 -4.94 -18.12
N VAL A 262 -16.05 -5.32 -19.21
CA VAL A 262 -16.69 -6.04 -20.31
C VAL A 262 -16.93 -7.53 -19.94
N ASP A 263 -16.21 -8.05 -18.95
CA ASP A 263 -16.31 -9.42 -18.46
C ASP A 263 -17.27 -9.51 -17.26
N GLY A 264 -18.48 -10.02 -17.51
CA GLY A 264 -19.48 -10.22 -16.46
C GLY A 264 -19.05 -11.20 -15.35
N SER A 265 -18.08 -12.09 -15.61
CA SER A 265 -17.53 -12.99 -14.59
C SER A 265 -16.69 -12.24 -13.57
N VAL A 266 -15.90 -11.25 -14.03
CA VAL A 266 -15.08 -10.39 -13.18
C VAL A 266 -15.96 -9.44 -12.36
N ILE A 267 -17.07 -8.95 -12.93
CA ILE A 267 -18.06 -8.13 -12.21
C ILE A 267 -18.67 -8.90 -11.02
N LYS A 268 -18.93 -10.19 -11.17
CA LYS A 268 -19.38 -11.03 -10.03
C LYS A 268 -18.34 -11.10 -8.92
N ILE A 269 -17.05 -11.19 -9.27
CA ILE A 269 -15.94 -11.14 -8.32
C ILE A 269 -15.87 -9.79 -7.64
N ALA A 270 -15.98 -8.69 -8.40
CA ALA A 270 -15.96 -7.34 -7.85
C ALA A 270 -17.07 -7.10 -6.82
N ARG A 271 -18.31 -7.54 -7.11
CA ARG A 271 -19.43 -7.48 -6.17
C ARG A 271 -19.18 -8.29 -4.89
N ARG A 272 -18.60 -9.49 -5.03
CA ARG A 272 -18.24 -10.30 -3.87
C ARG A 272 -17.17 -9.62 -3.00
N ASN A 273 -16.09 -9.13 -3.63
CA ASN A 273 -15.04 -8.40 -2.93
C ASN A 273 -15.57 -7.16 -2.21
N ALA A 274 -16.48 -6.41 -2.84
CA ALA A 274 -17.12 -5.24 -2.23
C ALA A 274 -17.97 -5.62 -1.00
N ARG A 275 -18.67 -6.75 -1.05
CA ARG A 275 -19.43 -7.29 0.09
C ARG A 275 -18.51 -7.69 1.24
N GLU A 276 -17.41 -8.38 0.95
CA GLU A 276 -16.40 -8.75 1.95
C GLU A 276 -15.72 -7.52 2.57
N ALA A 277 -15.62 -6.42 1.82
CA ALA A 277 -15.15 -5.13 2.31
C ALA A 277 -16.23 -4.31 3.06
N GLY A 278 -17.50 -4.75 3.06
CA GLY A 278 -18.62 -4.04 3.69
C GLY A 278 -19.08 -2.78 2.95
N VAL A 279 -18.76 -2.64 1.66
CA VAL A 279 -19.02 -1.40 0.87
C VAL A 279 -19.83 -1.65 -0.41
N ASP A 280 -20.45 -2.82 -0.56
CA ASP A 280 -21.20 -3.18 -1.76
C ASP A 280 -22.43 -2.27 -2.00
N HIS A 281 -23.03 -1.73 -0.95
CA HIS A 281 -24.13 -0.77 -1.00
C HIS A 281 -23.70 0.62 -1.53
N LEU A 282 -22.41 0.94 -1.50
CA LEU A 282 -21.84 2.22 -1.98
C LEU A 282 -21.37 2.17 -3.43
N ILE A 283 -21.38 0.99 -4.08
CA ILE A 283 -20.77 0.81 -5.40
C ILE A 283 -21.74 0.17 -6.38
N HIS A 284 -21.93 0.82 -7.52
CA HIS A 284 -22.65 0.22 -8.64
C HIS A 284 -21.69 -0.51 -9.59
N PHE A 285 -21.77 -1.84 -9.65
CA PHE A 285 -21.02 -2.65 -10.59
C PHE A 285 -21.88 -3.14 -11.75
N GLN A 286 -21.42 -2.97 -12.99
CA GLN A 286 -22.15 -3.36 -14.19
C GLN A 286 -21.20 -3.91 -15.26
N GLU A 287 -21.64 -5.00 -15.95
CA GLU A 287 -21.04 -5.42 -17.20
C GLU A 287 -21.32 -4.37 -18.28
N ARG A 288 -20.26 -3.72 -18.75
CA ARG A 288 -20.37 -2.63 -19.74
C ARG A 288 -19.05 -2.46 -20.48
N ASP A 289 -19.13 -2.36 -21.81
CA ASP A 289 -17.99 -1.98 -22.63
C ASP A 289 -17.65 -0.49 -22.47
N VAL A 290 -16.36 -0.15 -22.50
CA VAL A 290 -15.88 1.23 -22.34
C VAL A 290 -16.41 2.18 -23.43
N SER A 291 -16.69 1.68 -24.62
CA SER A 291 -17.29 2.47 -25.72
C SER A 291 -18.69 2.99 -25.39
N GLN A 292 -19.39 2.35 -24.46
CA GLN A 292 -20.72 2.73 -23.96
C GLN A 292 -20.66 3.65 -22.74
N LEU A 293 -19.46 4.03 -22.29
CA LEU A 293 -19.32 4.93 -21.14
C LEU A 293 -19.95 6.28 -21.45
N ASN A 294 -20.99 6.61 -20.69
CA ASN A 294 -21.71 7.87 -20.73
C ASN A 294 -22.30 8.17 -19.35
N HIS A 295 -22.33 9.43 -18.95
CA HIS A 295 -22.89 9.83 -17.68
C HIS A 295 -23.45 11.27 -17.72
N PRO A 296 -24.65 11.53 -17.15
CA PRO A 296 -25.26 12.86 -17.18
C PRO A 296 -24.62 13.83 -16.17
N LYS A 297 -24.02 13.35 -15.10
CA LYS A 297 -23.37 14.22 -14.10
C LYS A 297 -22.11 14.85 -14.69
N LYS A 298 -21.88 16.13 -14.33
CA LYS A 298 -20.67 16.89 -14.68
C LYS A 298 -19.59 16.75 -13.60
N TYR A 299 -18.37 17.10 -13.97
CA TYR A 299 -17.21 17.17 -13.06
C TYR A 299 -16.88 15.85 -12.38
N GLY A 300 -17.14 14.72 -13.01
CA GLY A 300 -16.82 13.40 -12.52
C GLY A 300 -15.34 13.04 -12.64
N PHE A 301 -15.00 11.87 -12.10
CA PHE A 301 -13.66 11.32 -12.12
C PHE A 301 -13.64 9.92 -12.72
N ILE A 302 -12.73 9.68 -13.64
CA ILE A 302 -12.33 8.34 -14.03
C ILE A 302 -10.99 8.06 -13.34
N ILE A 303 -10.90 6.95 -12.60
CA ILE A 303 -9.63 6.47 -12.02
C ILE A 303 -9.55 4.98 -12.34
N THR A 304 -8.54 4.58 -13.12
CA THR A 304 -8.58 3.25 -13.73
C THR A 304 -7.21 2.67 -14.04
N ASN A 305 -7.17 1.35 -14.15
CA ASN A 305 -6.02 0.55 -14.60
C ASN A 305 -6.43 -0.27 -15.84
N PRO A 306 -6.46 0.35 -17.03
CA PRO A 306 -6.86 -0.34 -18.26
C PRO A 306 -5.85 -1.44 -18.61
N PRO A 307 -6.24 -2.46 -19.42
CA PRO A 307 -5.33 -3.46 -19.93
C PRO A 307 -4.14 -2.83 -20.67
N TYR A 308 -2.94 -3.37 -20.48
CA TYR A 308 -1.72 -2.91 -21.14
C TYR A 308 -0.97 -3.99 -21.91
N GLY A 309 -1.65 -5.14 -22.15
CA GLY A 309 -1.17 -6.19 -23.05
C GLY A 309 0.02 -6.96 -22.50
N GLU A 310 -0.20 -7.71 -21.43
CA GLU A 310 0.83 -8.63 -20.90
C GLU A 310 1.12 -9.79 -21.87
N ARG A 311 0.17 -10.12 -22.77
CA ARG A 311 0.31 -11.14 -23.80
C ARG A 311 0.39 -10.51 -25.18
N LEU A 312 1.13 -11.15 -26.09
CA LEU A 312 1.29 -10.71 -27.49
C LEU A 312 -0.05 -10.59 -28.24
N GLU A 313 -1.01 -11.47 -27.97
CA GLU A 313 -2.34 -11.45 -28.57
C GLU A 313 -3.17 -10.24 -28.11
N GLU A 314 -3.09 -9.89 -26.81
CA GLU A 314 -3.78 -8.74 -26.23
C GLU A 314 -3.25 -7.40 -26.77
N LYS A 315 -1.95 -7.34 -27.15
CA LYS A 315 -1.34 -6.09 -27.68
C LYS A 315 -1.94 -5.58 -28.97
N LYS A 316 -2.52 -6.46 -29.80
CA LYS A 316 -3.12 -6.06 -31.09
C LYS A 316 -4.41 -5.24 -30.91
N ASP A 317 -5.13 -5.50 -29.80
CA ASP A 317 -6.44 -4.87 -29.55
C ASP A 317 -6.31 -3.58 -28.75
N LEU A 318 -5.15 -3.32 -28.13
CA LEU A 318 -4.92 -2.12 -27.31
C LEU A 318 -5.19 -0.81 -28.06
N PRO A 319 -4.72 -0.62 -29.32
CA PRO A 319 -4.99 0.61 -30.06
C PRO A 319 -6.48 0.93 -30.18
N ALA A 320 -7.31 -0.09 -30.45
CA ALA A 320 -8.76 0.07 -30.57
C ALA A 320 -9.40 0.37 -29.20
N LEU A 321 -8.97 -0.36 -28.16
CA LEU A 321 -9.45 -0.16 -26.79
C LEU A 321 -9.18 1.27 -26.28
N TYR A 322 -7.94 1.74 -26.41
CA TYR A 322 -7.58 3.09 -25.96
C TYR A 322 -8.24 4.19 -26.77
N ARG A 323 -8.52 3.99 -28.08
CA ARG A 323 -9.33 4.90 -28.86
C ARG A 323 -10.76 4.96 -28.35
N ALA A 324 -11.41 3.82 -28.19
CA ALA A 324 -12.78 3.76 -27.66
C ALA A 324 -12.89 4.41 -26.28
N PHE A 325 -11.86 4.21 -25.42
CA PHE A 325 -11.80 4.88 -24.13
C PHE A 325 -11.66 6.41 -24.27
N GLY A 326 -10.77 6.88 -25.13
CA GLY A 326 -10.57 8.31 -25.38
C GLY A 326 -11.81 9.00 -25.97
N GLU A 327 -12.48 8.38 -26.95
CA GLU A 327 -13.73 8.86 -27.52
C GLU A 327 -14.87 8.93 -26.49
N SER A 328 -14.94 7.93 -25.60
CA SER A 328 -15.92 7.92 -24.52
C SER A 328 -15.65 9.02 -23.49
N TYR A 329 -14.37 9.22 -23.11
CA TYR A 329 -13.97 10.31 -22.23
C TYR A 329 -14.31 11.69 -22.83
N GLN A 330 -14.12 11.90 -24.13
CA GLN A 330 -14.44 13.17 -24.79
C GLN A 330 -15.94 13.51 -24.78
N ARG A 331 -16.82 12.51 -24.66
CA ARG A 331 -18.28 12.73 -24.53
C ARG A 331 -18.69 13.14 -23.10
N LEU A 332 -17.85 12.98 -22.10
CA LEU A 332 -18.14 13.30 -20.71
C LEU A 332 -17.85 14.78 -20.44
N ASP A 333 -18.90 15.54 -20.09
CA ASP A 333 -18.80 16.99 -19.84
C ASP A 333 -18.05 17.26 -18.52
N SER A 334 -16.92 17.96 -18.61
CA SER A 334 -16.15 18.45 -17.46
C SER A 334 -15.48 17.37 -16.59
N TRP A 335 -15.31 16.17 -17.11
CA TRP A 335 -14.67 15.07 -16.36
C TRP A 335 -13.16 15.15 -16.36
N SER A 336 -12.58 14.63 -15.28
CA SER A 336 -11.14 14.34 -15.19
C SER A 336 -10.90 12.83 -15.34
N ALA A 337 -9.82 12.45 -16.01
CA ALA A 337 -9.44 11.04 -16.12
C ALA A 337 -8.02 10.83 -15.60
N TYR A 338 -7.84 9.74 -14.86
CA TYR A 338 -6.60 9.30 -14.28
C TYR A 338 -6.41 7.83 -14.60
N MET A 339 -5.36 7.47 -15.34
CA MET A 339 -5.09 6.09 -15.69
C MET A 339 -3.64 5.69 -15.39
N ILE A 340 -3.47 4.50 -14.82
CA ILE A 340 -2.16 3.88 -14.67
C ILE A 340 -1.98 2.82 -15.74
N THR A 341 -0.91 2.90 -16.52
CA THR A 341 -0.63 1.93 -17.58
C THR A 341 0.87 1.85 -17.89
N SER A 342 1.32 0.69 -18.37
CA SER A 342 2.64 0.51 -18.96
C SER A 342 2.62 0.60 -20.50
N TYR A 343 1.45 0.79 -21.12
CA TYR A 343 1.33 0.90 -22.56
C TYR A 343 1.91 2.23 -23.05
N GLU A 344 3.03 2.19 -23.75
CA GLU A 344 3.80 3.39 -24.14
C GLU A 344 3.04 4.30 -25.11
N GLU A 345 2.16 3.75 -25.96
CA GLU A 345 1.35 4.51 -26.90
C GLU A 345 -0.02 4.95 -26.36
N ALA A 346 -0.23 4.83 -25.03
CA ALA A 346 -1.52 5.14 -24.39
C ALA A 346 -2.04 6.55 -24.76
N GLU A 347 -1.22 7.59 -24.66
CA GLU A 347 -1.62 8.97 -24.98
C GLU A 347 -2.02 9.13 -26.46
N ARG A 348 -1.28 8.47 -27.37
CA ARG A 348 -1.55 8.52 -28.81
C ARG A 348 -2.93 7.99 -29.16
N TYR A 349 -3.27 6.80 -28.62
CA TYR A 349 -4.54 6.17 -28.95
C TYR A 349 -5.70 6.70 -28.11
N PHE A 350 -5.45 7.22 -26.92
CA PHE A 350 -6.45 7.96 -26.12
C PHE A 350 -6.85 9.30 -26.80
N GLY A 351 -6.01 9.78 -27.73
CA GLY A 351 -6.32 10.95 -28.54
C GLY A 351 -6.14 12.30 -27.83
N ARG A 352 -5.53 12.31 -26.65
CA ARG A 352 -5.19 13.52 -25.88
C ARG A 352 -3.87 13.31 -25.16
N LYS A 353 -3.01 14.34 -25.17
CA LYS A 353 -1.82 14.38 -24.31
C LYS A 353 -2.23 14.66 -22.88
N ALA A 354 -1.63 13.94 -21.94
CA ALA A 354 -1.88 14.15 -20.52
C ALA A 354 -1.37 15.52 -20.03
N ASP A 355 -2.10 16.14 -19.14
CA ASP A 355 -1.69 17.40 -18.51
C ASP A 355 -0.49 17.16 -17.58
N LYS A 356 -0.44 15.98 -16.96
CA LYS A 356 0.67 15.49 -16.12
C LYS A 356 0.80 13.98 -16.26
N ASN A 357 2.02 13.48 -16.09
CA ASN A 357 2.26 12.07 -15.87
C ASN A 357 3.24 11.87 -14.70
N ARG A 358 3.15 10.71 -14.07
CA ARG A 358 4.05 10.32 -13.00
C ARG A 358 4.49 8.88 -13.23
N LYS A 359 5.80 8.66 -13.24
CA LYS A 359 6.35 7.30 -13.28
C LYS A 359 6.14 6.62 -11.94
N ILE A 360 5.54 5.43 -11.97
CA ILE A 360 5.24 4.61 -10.80
C ILE A 360 5.57 3.16 -11.14
N TYR A 361 6.00 2.38 -10.15
CA TYR A 361 6.23 0.95 -10.33
C TYR A 361 5.07 0.15 -9.73
N ASN A 362 4.43 -0.69 -10.55
CA ASN A 362 3.49 -1.71 -10.08
C ASN A 362 4.24 -3.05 -10.00
N GLY A 363 4.71 -3.41 -8.82
CA GLY A 363 5.68 -4.49 -8.66
C GLY A 363 6.99 -4.18 -9.39
N MET A 364 7.39 -5.05 -10.30
CA MET A 364 8.58 -4.84 -11.16
C MET A 364 8.27 -4.07 -12.46
N LEU A 365 6.99 -3.85 -12.75
CA LEU A 365 6.55 -3.24 -13.99
C LEU A 365 6.62 -1.71 -13.89
N LYS A 366 7.34 -1.09 -14.82
CA LYS A 366 7.35 0.36 -14.99
C LYS A 366 6.03 0.82 -15.62
N THR A 367 5.29 1.64 -14.92
CA THR A 367 4.03 2.23 -15.37
C THR A 367 4.09 3.75 -15.31
N TYR A 368 3.11 4.40 -15.95
CA TYR A 368 2.88 5.83 -15.86
C TYR A 368 1.45 6.10 -15.42
N PHE A 369 1.30 7.01 -14.47
CA PHE A 369 0.01 7.53 -14.04
C PHE A 369 -0.27 8.82 -14.80
N TYR A 370 -1.05 8.71 -15.85
CA TYR A 370 -1.47 9.81 -16.72
C TYR A 370 -2.65 10.53 -16.10
N GLN A 371 -2.62 11.86 -16.15
CA GLN A 371 -3.63 12.73 -15.53
C GLN A 371 -4.18 13.68 -16.59
N TYR A 372 -5.48 13.58 -16.87
CA TYR A 372 -6.23 14.42 -17.77
C TYR A 372 -7.21 15.25 -16.94
N GLN A 373 -6.90 16.52 -16.73
CA GLN A 373 -7.65 17.36 -15.81
C GLN A 373 -8.82 18.02 -16.54
N GLY A 374 -10.02 17.84 -16.00
CA GLY A 374 -11.21 18.61 -16.37
C GLY A 374 -11.29 19.94 -15.59
N PRO A 375 -12.20 20.82 -15.95
CA PRO A 375 -12.41 22.08 -15.26
C PRO A 375 -12.91 21.86 -13.83
N ARG A 376 -12.61 22.80 -12.96
CA ARG A 376 -13.14 22.80 -11.59
C ARG A 376 -14.62 23.21 -11.61
N PRO A 377 -15.47 22.64 -10.73
CA PRO A 377 -16.83 23.12 -10.59
C PRO A 377 -16.85 24.59 -10.19
N PRO A 378 -17.89 25.34 -10.60
CA PRO A 378 -18.07 26.71 -10.15
C PRO A 378 -18.09 26.79 -8.62
N ARG A 379 -17.43 27.79 -8.05
CA ARG A 379 -17.56 28.06 -6.62
C ARG A 379 -18.98 28.50 -6.33
N ILE A 380 -19.72 27.74 -5.54
CA ILE A 380 -21.01 28.19 -4.99
C ILE A 380 -20.64 29.34 -4.03
N LYS A 381 -21.00 30.58 -4.40
CA LYS A 381 -20.94 31.68 -3.43
C LYS A 381 -21.97 31.35 -2.34
N LYS A 382 -21.45 31.05 -1.15
CA LYS A 382 -22.27 30.96 0.06
C LYS A 382 -22.75 32.34 0.44
#